data_5dcf298b48bc8c24adc0cab1b36c2222
#
_entry.id   5dcf298b48bc8c24adc0cab1b36c2222
#
_cell.length_a   1.000
_cell.length_b   1.000
_cell.length_c   1.000
_cell.angle_alpha   90.00
_cell.angle_beta   90.00
_cell.angle_gamma   90.00
#
_symmetry.space_group_name_H-M   'P 1'
#
loop_
_entity.id
_entity.type
_entity.pdbx_description
1 polymer ?
#
loop_
_entity_poly.entity_id
_entity_poly.type
_entity_poly.pdbx_seq_one_letter_code
_entity_poly.pdbx_strand_id
1 'polypeptide(L)'
;KYYEAWACRKFDAIIAATPYIRDKFLKINPSTLDVNNYPIVGNNLGEKTKWSHKQIAVCYVGAIGSIRGIKEVISAMSILRTDAYLKLCGKFFEPSVESKIKGEPGWEKVEYFGSLNMKKVMQVLNQSIAGLVTFHPLPNHINAQPNKMFEYMSAGIPVIASDFPLWSEIIVGNDCGLCVDPLNPQAIAEAIDFLCENPMEAERMGKNGLRVVKEKYNWSTEEKKLINLYNKVLDN
;
A
#
# COMPACT_ATOMS: atom_id res chain seq x y z
N LYS A 1 7.96 9.00 -27.04
CA LYS A 1 8.97 7.88 -26.97
C LYS A 1 10.33 8.28 -27.59
N TYR A 2 10.39 8.77 -28.86
CA TYR A 2 11.68 9.14 -29.49
C TYR A 2 12.39 10.29 -28.77
N TYR A 3 11.66 11.37 -28.46
CA TYR A 3 12.20 12.52 -27.71
C TYR A 3 12.65 12.14 -26.29
N GLU A 4 11.84 11.32 -25.58
CA GLU A 4 12.18 10.80 -24.26
C GLU A 4 13.53 10.03 -24.30
N ALA A 5 13.67 9.08 -25.24
CA ALA A 5 14.88 8.30 -25.38
C ALA A 5 16.10 9.15 -25.78
N TRP A 6 15.91 10.16 -26.64
CA TRP A 6 16.97 11.09 -27.02
C TRP A 6 17.43 11.95 -25.82
N ALA A 7 16.50 12.54 -25.08
CA ALA A 7 16.80 13.34 -23.89
C ALA A 7 17.47 12.50 -22.80
N CYS A 8 16.95 11.31 -22.51
CA CYS A 8 17.50 10.44 -21.49
C CYS A 8 18.94 9.98 -21.73
N ARG A 9 19.39 9.93 -22.99
CA ARG A 9 20.81 9.67 -23.33
C ARG A 9 21.76 10.83 -23.01
N LYS A 10 21.22 12.03 -22.80
CA LYS A 10 22.00 13.24 -22.55
C LYS A 10 22.16 13.58 -21.06
N PHE A 11 21.42 12.88 -20.19
CA PHE A 11 21.52 13.07 -18.76
C PHE A 11 22.70 12.29 -18.19
N ASP A 12 23.38 12.84 -17.20
CA ASP A 12 24.48 12.19 -16.47
C ASP A 12 23.97 10.96 -15.71
N ALA A 13 22.74 11.04 -15.19
CA ALA A 13 22.04 9.93 -14.56
C ALA A 13 20.53 10.06 -14.64
N ILE A 14 19.79 8.96 -14.41
CA ILE A 14 18.35 8.93 -14.34
C ILE A 14 17.92 8.29 -13.00
N ILE A 15 16.99 8.94 -12.31
CA ILE A 15 16.36 8.42 -11.10
C ILE A 15 14.95 7.96 -11.46
N ALA A 16 14.66 6.67 -11.21
CA ALA A 16 13.37 6.06 -11.43
C ALA A 16 12.66 5.82 -10.10
N ALA A 17 11.33 5.96 -10.07
CA ALA A 17 10.55 5.78 -8.84
C ALA A 17 10.26 4.31 -8.48
N THR A 18 10.53 3.37 -9.39
CA THR A 18 10.35 1.93 -9.16
C THR A 18 11.37 1.11 -9.95
N PRO A 19 11.67 -0.15 -9.54
CA PRO A 19 12.54 -1.04 -10.29
C PRO A 19 12.07 -1.27 -11.73
N TYR A 20 10.76 -1.37 -11.96
CA TYR A 20 10.21 -1.53 -13.29
C TYR A 20 10.52 -0.35 -14.22
N ILE A 21 10.42 0.87 -13.70
CA ILE A 21 10.77 2.09 -14.46
C ILE A 21 12.28 2.16 -14.67
N ARG A 22 13.09 1.82 -13.65
CA ARG A 22 14.55 1.72 -13.77
C ARG A 22 14.94 0.80 -14.92
N ASP A 23 14.40 -0.41 -14.99
CA ASP A 23 14.76 -1.42 -15.99
C ASP A 23 14.40 -0.99 -17.42
N LYS A 24 13.34 -0.17 -17.57
CA LYS A 24 13.02 0.50 -18.84
C LYS A 24 14.13 1.48 -19.26
N PHE A 25 14.58 2.32 -18.33
CA PHE A 25 15.54 3.40 -18.63
C PHE A 25 17.00 2.92 -18.63
N LEU A 26 17.36 1.85 -17.94
CA LEU A 26 18.67 1.22 -18.02
C LEU A 26 19.07 0.85 -19.46
N LYS A 27 18.09 0.50 -20.31
CA LYS A 27 18.31 0.22 -21.74
C LYS A 27 18.67 1.48 -22.56
N ILE A 28 18.51 2.66 -21.99
CA ILE A 28 18.72 3.95 -22.64
C ILE A 28 19.93 4.68 -22.04
N ASN A 29 20.03 4.65 -20.72
CA ASN A 29 21.10 5.28 -19.95
C ASN A 29 21.57 4.31 -18.85
N PRO A 30 22.81 3.80 -18.90
CA PRO A 30 23.35 2.85 -17.94
C PRO A 30 23.50 3.42 -16.52
N SER A 31 23.54 4.76 -16.38
CA SER A 31 23.55 5.44 -15.07
C SER A 31 22.13 5.62 -14.50
N THR A 32 21.25 4.63 -14.68
CA THR A 32 19.89 4.67 -14.14
C THR A 32 19.81 3.92 -12.82
N LEU A 33 19.23 4.57 -11.80
CA LEU A 33 19.02 4.01 -10.46
C LEU A 33 17.54 4.13 -10.07
N ASP A 34 17.02 3.17 -9.32
CA ASP A 34 15.73 3.35 -8.65
C ASP A 34 15.91 3.94 -7.24
N VAL A 35 15.13 4.96 -6.97
CA VAL A 35 14.94 5.54 -5.64
C VAL A 35 13.44 5.49 -5.35
N ASN A 36 13.07 4.54 -4.50
CA ASN A 36 11.67 4.22 -4.25
C ASN A 36 11.10 5.15 -3.17
N ASN A 37 9.80 5.44 -3.28
CA ASN A 37 9.12 6.32 -2.33
C ASN A 37 8.67 5.54 -1.08
N TYR A 38 9.64 4.97 -0.35
CA TYR A 38 9.38 4.24 0.89
C TYR A 38 9.19 5.18 2.08
N PRO A 39 8.48 4.74 3.13
CA PRO A 39 8.24 5.57 4.30
C PRO A 39 9.53 5.87 5.07
N ILE A 40 9.53 7.02 5.75
CA ILE A 40 10.53 7.32 6.78
C ILE A 40 10.14 6.54 8.02
N VAL A 41 10.96 5.56 8.38
CA VAL A 41 10.79 4.78 9.60
C VAL A 41 11.48 5.53 10.74
N GLY A 42 10.71 6.17 11.59
CA GLY A 42 11.21 6.94 12.73
C GLY A 42 10.39 6.72 14.00
N ASN A 43 10.84 7.34 15.10
CA ASN A 43 10.20 7.26 16.42
C ASN A 43 8.80 7.90 16.51
N ASN A 44 8.29 8.44 15.40
CA ASN A 44 7.04 9.22 15.36
C ASN A 44 5.79 8.38 15.04
N LEU A 45 5.86 7.06 15.15
CA LEU A 45 4.72 6.16 14.91
C LEU A 45 3.63 6.23 16.01
N GLY A 46 3.71 7.21 16.94
CA GLY A 46 2.80 7.32 18.07
C GLY A 46 2.90 6.15 19.05
N GLU A 47 2.17 6.17 20.14
CA GLU A 47 2.04 5.00 21.00
C GLU A 47 1.34 3.89 20.21
N LYS A 48 2.04 2.74 20.04
CA LYS A 48 1.47 1.58 19.37
C LYS A 48 0.37 0.98 20.23
N THR A 49 -0.82 0.92 19.70
CA THR A 49 -1.91 0.16 20.32
C THR A 49 -1.49 -1.30 20.48
N LYS A 50 -1.62 -1.84 21.67
CA LYS A 50 -1.41 -3.29 21.88
C LYS A 50 -2.38 -4.06 20.98
N TRP A 51 -1.92 -5.17 20.42
CA TRP A 51 -2.74 -5.94 19.48
C TRP A 51 -4.11 -6.30 20.07
N SER A 52 -4.14 -6.70 21.33
CA SER A 52 -5.36 -7.03 22.07
C SER A 52 -6.37 -5.86 22.23
N HIS A 53 -5.94 -4.63 21.97
CA HIS A 53 -6.78 -3.44 22.06
C HIS A 53 -7.16 -2.87 20.67
N LYS A 54 -6.76 -3.56 19.60
CA LYS A 54 -7.18 -3.19 18.24
C LYS A 54 -8.67 -3.44 18.06
N GLN A 55 -9.28 -2.60 17.24
CA GLN A 55 -10.69 -2.77 16.85
C GLN A 55 -10.78 -3.84 15.75
N ILE A 56 -11.88 -4.55 15.69
CA ILE A 56 -12.17 -5.49 14.59
C ILE A 56 -12.51 -4.65 13.34
N ALA A 57 -11.51 -3.96 12.83
CA ALA A 57 -11.64 -3.03 11.71
C ALA A 57 -10.48 -3.20 10.74
N VAL A 58 -10.79 -3.18 9.46
CA VAL A 58 -9.80 -3.01 8.39
C VAL A 58 -9.77 -1.56 7.96
N CYS A 59 -8.65 -1.09 7.41
CA CYS A 59 -8.54 0.28 6.95
C CYS A 59 -8.19 0.39 5.47
N TYR A 60 -8.74 1.41 4.83
CA TYR A 60 -8.36 1.86 3.50
C TYR A 60 -7.97 3.33 3.58
N VAL A 61 -6.71 3.66 3.27
CA VAL A 61 -6.19 5.02 3.34
C VAL A 61 -5.74 5.51 1.97
N GLY A 62 -6.09 6.75 1.62
CA GLY A 62 -5.65 7.44 0.41
C GLY A 62 -6.77 7.71 -0.57
N ALA A 63 -6.44 8.07 -1.81
CA ALA A 63 -7.41 8.41 -2.82
C ALA A 63 -8.37 7.25 -3.11
N ILE A 64 -9.66 7.54 -3.16
CA ILE A 64 -10.75 6.58 -3.32
C ILE A 64 -11.31 6.69 -4.74
N GLY A 65 -11.39 5.57 -5.45
CA GLY A 65 -11.93 5.54 -6.81
C GLY A 65 -12.13 4.12 -7.33
N SER A 66 -12.82 4.00 -8.45
CA SER A 66 -13.22 2.71 -9.05
C SER A 66 -12.02 1.81 -9.33
N ILE A 67 -11.00 2.33 -10.02
CA ILE A 67 -9.82 1.54 -10.38
C ILE A 67 -8.93 1.15 -9.17
N ARG A 68 -9.24 1.67 -8.00
CA ARG A 68 -8.57 1.34 -6.73
C ARG A 68 -9.34 0.32 -5.90
N GLY A 69 -10.36 -0.31 -6.49
CA GLY A 69 -11.09 -1.44 -5.93
C GLY A 69 -12.08 -1.09 -4.84
N ILE A 70 -12.49 0.18 -4.72
CA ILE A 70 -13.41 0.56 -3.63
C ILE A 70 -14.76 -0.12 -3.75
N LYS A 71 -15.27 -0.34 -4.96
CA LYS A 71 -16.54 -1.01 -5.18
C LYS A 71 -16.52 -2.45 -4.68
N GLU A 72 -15.46 -3.16 -5.02
CA GLU A 72 -15.25 -4.56 -4.63
C GLU A 72 -15.07 -4.67 -3.11
N VAL A 73 -14.35 -3.72 -2.49
CA VAL A 73 -14.22 -3.65 -1.03
C VAL A 73 -15.58 -3.43 -0.37
N ILE A 74 -16.40 -2.48 -0.84
CA ILE A 74 -17.73 -2.27 -0.27
C ILE A 74 -18.63 -3.50 -0.46
N SER A 75 -18.59 -4.14 -1.62
CA SER A 75 -19.29 -5.40 -1.84
C SER A 75 -18.80 -6.51 -0.89
N ALA A 76 -17.51 -6.60 -0.63
CA ALA A 76 -16.94 -7.54 0.34
C ALA A 76 -17.46 -7.29 1.76
N MET A 77 -17.59 -6.02 2.18
CA MET A 77 -18.12 -5.67 3.50
C MET A 77 -19.54 -6.18 3.72
N SER A 78 -20.37 -6.30 2.67
CA SER A 78 -21.75 -6.81 2.78
C SER A 78 -21.85 -8.30 3.04
N ILE A 79 -20.80 -9.06 2.73
CA ILE A 79 -20.79 -10.53 2.79
C ILE A 79 -19.85 -11.10 3.85
N LEU A 80 -19.27 -10.24 4.70
CA LEU A 80 -18.44 -10.67 5.84
C LEU A 80 -19.23 -11.54 6.81
N ARG A 81 -18.59 -12.60 7.28
CA ARG A 81 -19.11 -13.45 8.37
C ARG A 81 -18.86 -12.83 9.74
N THR A 82 -17.81 -12.02 9.84
CA THR A 82 -17.41 -11.34 11.07
C THR A 82 -18.07 -9.96 11.20
N ASP A 83 -18.01 -9.38 12.41
CA ASP A 83 -18.48 -8.03 12.70
C ASP A 83 -17.46 -6.95 12.31
N ALA A 84 -16.52 -7.29 11.43
CA ALA A 84 -15.53 -6.34 10.99
C ALA A 84 -16.17 -5.17 10.21
N TYR A 85 -15.59 -3.99 10.39
CA TYR A 85 -16.00 -2.79 9.66
C TYR A 85 -14.81 -2.12 8.98
N LEU A 86 -15.10 -1.26 8.01
CA LEU A 86 -14.10 -0.54 7.22
C LEU A 86 -13.91 0.88 7.73
N LYS A 87 -12.70 1.24 8.12
CA LYS A 87 -12.26 2.61 8.32
C LYS A 87 -11.78 3.18 6.99
N LEU A 88 -12.61 3.99 6.35
CA LEU A 88 -12.33 4.55 5.03
C LEU A 88 -11.82 5.99 5.17
N CYS A 89 -10.55 6.21 4.81
CA CYS A 89 -9.89 7.51 4.91
C CYS A 89 -9.40 7.95 3.54
N GLY A 90 -9.84 9.12 3.09
CA GLY A 90 -9.42 9.69 1.83
C GLY A 90 -10.50 10.51 1.17
N LYS A 91 -10.20 10.98 -0.03
CA LYS A 91 -11.14 11.76 -0.84
C LYS A 91 -11.53 10.95 -2.08
N PHE A 92 -12.81 10.94 -2.37
CA PHE A 92 -13.30 10.48 -3.67
C PHE A 92 -12.91 11.47 -4.77
N PHE A 93 -12.38 10.96 -5.85
CA PHE A 93 -12.11 11.76 -7.05
C PHE A 93 -13.12 11.53 -8.17
N GLU A 94 -14.06 10.59 -7.95
CA GLU A 94 -15.18 10.29 -8.84
C GLU A 94 -16.50 10.46 -8.06
N PRO A 95 -17.20 11.62 -8.16
CA PRO A 95 -18.46 11.84 -7.41
C PRO A 95 -19.56 10.82 -7.71
N SER A 96 -19.60 10.32 -8.94
CA SER A 96 -20.54 9.25 -9.34
C SER A 96 -20.27 7.93 -8.63
N VAL A 97 -19.01 7.61 -8.36
CA VAL A 97 -18.62 6.43 -7.59
C VAL A 97 -19.03 6.59 -6.13
N GLU A 98 -18.76 7.76 -5.55
CA GLU A 98 -19.14 8.06 -4.15
C GLU A 98 -20.65 7.89 -3.96
N SER A 99 -21.45 8.52 -4.81
CA SER A 99 -22.93 8.44 -4.72
C SER A 99 -23.42 6.99 -4.82
N LYS A 100 -22.83 6.22 -5.76
CA LYS A 100 -23.22 4.83 -5.99
C LYS A 100 -22.91 3.93 -4.81
N ILE A 101 -21.66 3.95 -4.31
CA ILE A 101 -21.24 3.01 -3.26
C ILE A 101 -21.87 3.31 -1.89
N LYS A 102 -22.27 4.57 -1.63
CA LYS A 102 -23.02 4.94 -0.43
C LYS A 102 -24.42 4.32 -0.38
N GLY A 103 -24.95 3.90 -1.52
CA GLY A 103 -26.21 3.16 -1.62
C GLY A 103 -26.07 1.64 -1.56
N GLU A 104 -24.86 1.08 -1.55
CA GLU A 104 -24.63 -0.36 -1.49
C GLU A 104 -24.76 -0.88 -0.05
N PRO A 105 -25.27 -2.13 0.16
CA PRO A 105 -25.47 -2.68 1.51
C PRO A 105 -24.22 -2.70 2.38
N GLY A 106 -23.05 -2.93 1.78
CA GLY A 106 -21.77 -2.95 2.52
C GLY A 106 -21.37 -1.58 3.11
N TRP A 107 -22.00 -0.49 2.69
CA TRP A 107 -21.74 0.84 3.25
C TRP A 107 -22.17 0.97 4.72
N GLU A 108 -23.11 0.19 5.19
CA GLU A 108 -23.53 0.16 6.60
C GLU A 108 -22.37 -0.23 7.54
N LYS A 109 -21.38 -0.96 7.02
CA LYS A 109 -20.15 -1.35 7.74
C LYS A 109 -18.98 -0.38 7.50
N VAL A 110 -19.22 0.85 7.03
CA VAL A 110 -18.17 1.82 6.69
C VAL A 110 -18.20 3.02 7.64
N GLU A 111 -17.08 3.27 8.30
CA GLU A 111 -16.80 4.51 9.00
C GLU A 111 -15.96 5.41 8.09
N TYR A 112 -16.60 6.42 7.46
CA TYR A 112 -15.97 7.31 6.51
C TYR A 112 -15.46 8.59 7.17
N PHE A 113 -14.16 8.80 7.12
CA PHE A 113 -13.47 9.94 7.76
C PHE A 113 -13.15 11.10 6.81
N GLY A 114 -13.33 10.94 5.49
CA GLY A 114 -12.82 11.91 4.54
C GLY A 114 -11.30 12.01 4.58
N SER A 115 -10.76 13.18 4.21
CA SER A 115 -9.32 13.43 4.24
C SER A 115 -8.83 13.71 5.65
N LEU A 116 -7.84 12.96 6.09
CA LEU A 116 -7.22 13.08 7.40
C LEU A 116 -5.78 13.60 7.30
N ASN A 117 -5.32 14.30 8.34
CA ASN A 117 -3.89 14.59 8.49
C ASN A 117 -3.12 13.33 8.93
N MET A 118 -1.80 13.34 8.77
CA MET A 118 -0.95 12.19 9.05
C MET A 118 -1.12 11.63 10.47
N LYS A 119 -1.26 12.50 11.49
CA LYS A 119 -1.44 12.07 12.89
C LYS A 119 -2.72 11.24 13.06
N LYS A 120 -3.83 11.67 12.45
CA LYS A 120 -5.11 10.93 12.48
C LYS A 120 -5.05 9.66 11.66
N VAL A 121 -4.36 9.68 10.50
CA VAL A 121 -4.11 8.47 9.70
C VAL A 121 -3.39 7.43 10.56
N MET A 122 -2.32 7.81 11.25
CA MET A 122 -1.59 6.89 12.13
C MET A 122 -2.47 6.30 13.25
N GLN A 123 -3.40 7.08 13.81
CA GLN A 123 -4.37 6.56 14.78
C GLN A 123 -5.27 5.50 14.17
N VAL A 124 -5.78 5.73 12.96
CA VAL A 124 -6.60 4.76 12.22
C VAL A 124 -5.81 3.47 11.98
N LEU A 125 -4.58 3.57 11.48
CA LEU A 125 -3.72 2.41 11.25
C LEU A 125 -3.44 1.61 12.54
N ASN A 126 -3.10 2.31 13.62
CA ASN A 126 -2.81 1.67 14.90
C ASN A 126 -4.02 0.94 15.51
N GLN A 127 -5.23 1.41 15.23
CA GLN A 127 -6.47 0.79 15.71
C GLN A 127 -6.98 -0.34 14.82
N SER A 128 -6.51 -0.43 13.57
CA SER A 128 -6.97 -1.43 12.59
C SER A 128 -6.18 -2.73 12.71
N ILE A 129 -6.80 -3.84 12.30
CA ILE A 129 -6.15 -5.16 12.25
C ILE A 129 -5.49 -5.44 10.90
N ALA A 130 -5.91 -4.80 9.81
CA ALA A 130 -5.32 -4.94 8.49
C ALA A 130 -5.54 -3.69 7.63
N GLY A 131 -4.70 -3.52 6.59
CA GLY A 131 -4.84 -2.47 5.58
C GLY A 131 -5.13 -3.04 4.18
N LEU A 132 -6.00 -2.37 3.41
CA LEU A 132 -6.44 -2.80 2.09
C LEU A 132 -5.76 -2.05 0.96
N VAL A 133 -5.20 -2.78 -0.02
CA VAL A 133 -4.59 -2.26 -1.26
C VAL A 133 -5.07 -3.09 -2.44
N THR A 134 -6.34 -2.96 -2.83
CA THR A 134 -7.06 -3.80 -3.79
C THR A 134 -7.21 -3.10 -5.16
N PHE A 135 -6.10 -2.69 -5.77
CA PHE A 135 -6.14 -2.00 -7.06
C PHE A 135 -6.49 -2.96 -8.20
N HIS A 136 -7.23 -2.48 -9.19
CA HIS A 136 -7.51 -3.24 -10.41
C HIS A 136 -6.24 -3.53 -11.21
N PRO A 137 -6.19 -4.62 -12.02
CA PRO A 137 -5.01 -5.06 -12.76
C PRO A 137 -4.74 -4.20 -14.01
N LEU A 138 -4.54 -2.91 -13.80
CA LEU A 138 -4.16 -1.98 -14.87
C LEU A 138 -2.63 -2.01 -15.08
N PRO A 139 -2.13 -1.75 -16.30
CA PRO A 139 -0.69 -1.79 -16.59
C PRO A 139 0.18 -0.91 -15.69
N ASN A 140 -0.36 0.23 -15.26
CA ASN A 140 0.31 1.16 -14.34
C ASN A 140 0.16 0.76 -12.86
N HIS A 141 -0.68 -0.22 -12.51
CA HIS A 141 -0.85 -0.71 -11.15
C HIS A 141 -0.03 -1.96 -10.87
N ILE A 142 0.01 -2.91 -11.81
CA ILE A 142 0.65 -4.22 -11.65
C ILE A 142 2.12 -4.09 -11.19
N ASN A 143 2.83 -3.10 -11.75
CA ASN A 143 4.25 -2.85 -11.46
C ASN A 143 4.48 -1.62 -10.56
N ALA A 144 3.42 -1.06 -9.98
CA ALA A 144 3.53 0.03 -9.03
C ALA A 144 3.91 -0.48 -7.63
N GLN A 145 4.44 0.41 -6.82
CA GLN A 145 4.69 0.20 -5.38
C GLN A 145 3.91 1.26 -4.60
N PRO A 146 2.63 0.99 -4.24
CA PRO A 146 1.79 1.97 -3.55
C PRO A 146 2.32 2.27 -2.15
N ASN A 147 2.51 3.55 -1.82
CA ASN A 147 3.04 3.96 -0.51
C ASN A 147 2.24 3.38 0.65
N LYS A 148 0.90 3.33 0.54
CA LYS A 148 0.02 2.80 1.58
C LYS A 148 0.34 1.36 1.99
N MET A 149 0.84 0.52 1.07
CA MET A 149 1.29 -0.84 1.38
C MET A 149 2.39 -0.81 2.44
N PHE A 150 3.40 0.01 2.24
CA PHE A 150 4.53 0.15 3.16
C PHE A 150 4.16 0.94 4.43
N GLU A 151 3.19 1.84 4.35
CA GLU A 151 2.63 2.55 5.52
C GLU A 151 1.90 1.57 6.45
N TYR A 152 1.11 0.62 5.91
CA TYR A 152 0.48 -0.44 6.70
C TYR A 152 1.53 -1.36 7.35
N MET A 153 2.51 -1.80 6.58
CA MET A 153 3.64 -2.58 7.10
C MET A 153 4.37 -1.82 8.21
N SER A 154 4.61 -0.50 8.05
CA SER A 154 5.24 0.36 9.07
C SER A 154 4.40 0.47 10.35
N ALA A 155 3.08 0.47 10.22
CA ALA A 155 2.16 0.46 11.37
C ALA A 155 2.11 -0.90 12.06
N GLY A 156 2.73 -1.92 11.49
CA GLY A 156 2.75 -3.28 12.03
C GLY A 156 1.42 -4.00 11.89
N ILE A 157 0.69 -3.73 10.81
CA ILE A 157 -0.54 -4.44 10.44
C ILE A 157 -0.34 -5.18 9.12
N PRO A 158 -0.93 -6.37 8.94
CA PRO A 158 -0.89 -7.11 7.70
C PRO A 158 -1.57 -6.35 6.57
N VAL A 159 -1.15 -6.63 5.35
CA VAL A 159 -1.70 -6.03 4.14
C VAL A 159 -2.54 -7.06 3.39
N ILE A 160 -3.78 -6.71 3.05
CA ILE A 160 -4.56 -7.43 2.04
C ILE A 160 -4.36 -6.69 0.72
N ALA A 161 -3.63 -7.31 -0.21
CA ALA A 161 -3.21 -6.69 -1.47
C ALA A 161 -3.77 -7.42 -2.69
N SER A 162 -3.82 -6.73 -3.84
CA SER A 162 -4.08 -7.40 -5.12
C SER A 162 -3.00 -8.44 -5.42
N ASP A 163 -3.40 -9.58 -5.97
CA ASP A 163 -2.47 -10.64 -6.36
C ASP A 163 -1.74 -10.30 -7.68
N PHE A 164 -0.83 -9.34 -7.56
CA PHE A 164 0.10 -9.00 -8.64
C PHE A 164 1.48 -9.60 -8.33
N PRO A 165 2.25 -10.07 -9.33
CA PRO A 165 3.53 -10.75 -9.10
C PRO A 165 4.48 -9.97 -8.16
N LEU A 166 4.67 -8.67 -8.40
CA LEU A 166 5.52 -7.81 -7.56
C LEU A 166 4.96 -7.67 -6.13
N TRP A 167 3.65 -7.56 -5.98
CA TRP A 167 3.02 -7.37 -4.66
C TRP A 167 3.02 -8.69 -3.88
N SER A 168 2.80 -9.81 -4.57
CA SER A 168 2.90 -11.15 -3.97
C SER A 168 4.33 -11.43 -3.48
N GLU A 169 5.37 -11.06 -4.24
CA GLU A 169 6.76 -11.12 -3.79
C GLU A 169 6.99 -10.30 -2.51
N ILE A 170 6.42 -9.09 -2.43
CA ILE A 170 6.57 -8.22 -1.27
C ILE A 170 5.76 -8.74 -0.08
N ILE A 171 4.50 -9.10 -0.26
CA ILE A 171 3.56 -9.41 0.82
C ILE A 171 3.65 -10.86 1.25
N VAL A 172 3.47 -11.81 0.32
CA VAL A 172 3.51 -13.25 0.61
C VAL A 172 4.94 -13.70 0.83
N GLY A 173 5.89 -13.23 0.00
CA GLY A 173 7.31 -13.56 0.14
C GLY A 173 7.95 -13.12 1.45
N ASN A 174 7.38 -12.12 2.14
CA ASN A 174 7.80 -11.68 3.47
C ASN A 174 6.81 -12.08 4.58
N ASP A 175 5.80 -12.87 4.25
CA ASP A 175 4.78 -13.35 5.21
C ASP A 175 4.19 -12.20 6.05
N CYS A 176 3.79 -11.11 5.37
CA CYS A 176 3.31 -9.89 6.01
C CYS A 176 1.88 -9.49 5.59
N GLY A 177 1.13 -10.43 5.01
CA GLY A 177 -0.24 -10.23 4.60
C GLY A 177 -0.73 -11.28 3.62
N LEU A 178 -1.81 -10.98 2.93
CA LEU A 178 -2.49 -11.86 1.99
C LEU A 178 -2.64 -11.18 0.63
N CYS A 179 -2.54 -11.95 -0.45
CA CYS A 179 -2.85 -11.49 -1.80
C CYS A 179 -4.17 -12.11 -2.27
N VAL A 180 -5.02 -11.31 -2.90
CA VAL A 180 -6.36 -11.70 -3.35
C VAL A 180 -6.63 -11.18 -4.76
N ASP A 181 -7.52 -11.82 -5.50
CA ASP A 181 -8.07 -11.25 -6.71
C ASP A 181 -8.85 -9.96 -6.37
N PRO A 182 -8.38 -8.77 -6.78
CA PRO A 182 -9.02 -7.51 -6.44
C PRO A 182 -10.39 -7.30 -7.09
N LEU A 183 -10.76 -8.11 -8.07
CA LEU A 183 -12.06 -8.07 -8.75
C LEU A 183 -13.06 -9.04 -8.14
N ASN A 184 -12.65 -9.83 -7.14
CA ASN A 184 -13.50 -10.80 -6.47
C ASN A 184 -13.83 -10.37 -5.02
N PRO A 185 -15.01 -9.79 -4.75
CA PRO A 185 -15.43 -9.40 -3.41
C PRO A 185 -15.42 -10.55 -2.40
N GLN A 186 -15.70 -11.78 -2.83
CA GLN A 186 -15.68 -12.95 -1.96
C GLN A 186 -14.27 -13.24 -1.44
N ALA A 187 -13.25 -13.20 -2.31
CA ALA A 187 -11.86 -13.39 -1.92
C ALA A 187 -11.36 -12.29 -0.96
N ILE A 188 -11.82 -11.05 -1.16
CA ILE A 188 -11.51 -9.92 -0.26
C ILE A 188 -12.16 -10.16 1.11
N ALA A 189 -13.43 -10.58 1.15
CA ALA A 189 -14.16 -10.86 2.38
C ALA A 189 -13.52 -12.02 3.16
N GLU A 190 -13.17 -13.11 2.48
CA GLU A 190 -12.51 -14.27 3.09
C GLU A 190 -11.16 -13.90 3.72
N ALA A 191 -10.38 -13.05 3.08
CA ALA A 191 -9.11 -12.55 3.63
C ALA A 191 -9.33 -11.67 4.87
N ILE A 192 -10.36 -10.82 4.89
CA ILE A 192 -10.73 -10.01 6.05
C ILE A 192 -11.17 -10.92 7.20
N ASP A 193 -12.09 -11.82 6.94
CA ASP A 193 -12.61 -12.78 7.95
C ASP A 193 -11.48 -13.63 8.53
N PHE A 194 -10.57 -14.15 7.69
CA PHE A 194 -9.41 -14.92 8.13
C PHE A 194 -8.56 -14.15 9.16
N LEU A 195 -8.23 -12.88 8.89
CA LEU A 195 -7.43 -12.07 9.81
C LEU A 195 -8.19 -11.70 11.10
N CYS A 196 -9.51 -11.57 11.03
CA CYS A 196 -10.36 -11.35 12.21
C CYS A 196 -10.44 -12.60 13.09
N GLU A 197 -10.63 -13.76 12.48
CA GLU A 197 -10.76 -15.05 13.14
C GLU A 197 -9.41 -15.57 13.69
N ASN A 198 -8.27 -15.09 13.12
CA ASN A 198 -6.93 -15.53 13.48
C ASN A 198 -6.03 -14.36 13.96
N PRO A 199 -6.35 -13.71 15.09
CA PRO A 199 -5.64 -12.50 15.53
C PRO A 199 -4.15 -12.71 15.82
N MET A 200 -3.75 -13.92 16.23
CA MET A 200 -2.32 -14.24 16.43
C MET A 200 -1.53 -14.26 15.10
N GLU A 201 -2.13 -14.80 14.04
CA GLU A 201 -1.55 -14.77 12.70
C GLU A 201 -1.49 -13.34 12.14
N ALA A 202 -2.56 -12.59 12.31
CA ALA A 202 -2.58 -11.18 11.90
C ALA A 202 -1.50 -10.36 12.62
N GLU A 203 -1.32 -10.57 13.93
CA GLU A 203 -0.23 -9.93 14.71
C GLU A 203 1.15 -10.38 14.20
N ARG A 204 1.34 -11.66 13.91
CA ARG A 204 2.59 -12.21 13.40
C ARG A 204 2.95 -11.61 12.04
N MET A 205 2.00 -11.60 11.11
CA MET A 205 2.16 -10.96 9.79
C MET A 205 2.47 -9.47 9.92
N GLY A 206 1.78 -8.75 10.80
CA GLY A 206 2.05 -7.34 11.06
C GLY A 206 3.47 -7.08 11.58
N LYS A 207 3.98 -7.93 12.50
CA LYS A 207 5.36 -7.87 13.00
C LYS A 207 6.38 -8.12 11.89
N ASN A 208 6.12 -9.08 11.00
CA ASN A 208 6.96 -9.35 9.84
C ASN A 208 7.04 -8.14 8.91
N GLY A 209 5.89 -7.53 8.57
CA GLY A 209 5.84 -6.32 7.75
C GLY A 209 6.67 -5.19 8.35
N LEU A 210 6.51 -4.93 9.66
CA LEU A 210 7.28 -3.91 10.36
C LEU A 210 8.79 -4.17 10.32
N ARG A 211 9.20 -5.43 10.50
CA ARG A 211 10.61 -5.83 10.41
C ARG A 211 11.16 -5.56 9.02
N VAL A 212 10.48 -6.01 7.99
CA VAL A 212 10.93 -5.89 6.59
C VAL A 212 11.01 -4.43 6.14
N VAL A 213 10.07 -3.58 6.58
CA VAL A 213 10.14 -2.14 6.30
C VAL A 213 11.37 -1.53 6.96
N LYS A 214 11.67 -1.85 8.22
CA LYS A 214 12.88 -1.36 8.89
C LYS A 214 14.17 -1.80 8.22
N GLU A 215 14.22 -3.02 7.70
CA GLU A 215 15.41 -3.61 7.09
C GLU A 215 15.60 -3.20 5.63
N LYS A 216 14.50 -3.13 4.86
CA LYS A 216 14.57 -3.05 3.38
C LYS A 216 13.79 -1.86 2.80
N TYR A 217 12.51 -1.71 3.16
CA TYR A 217 11.59 -0.78 2.48
C TYR A 217 11.45 0.53 3.23
N ASN A 218 12.55 1.25 3.45
CA ASN A 218 12.58 2.51 4.17
C ASN A 218 13.39 3.59 3.44
N TRP A 219 13.03 4.85 3.70
CA TRP A 219 13.68 5.99 3.07
C TRP A 219 15.18 6.08 3.34
N SER A 220 15.65 5.71 4.55
CA SER A 220 17.08 5.78 4.87
C SER A 220 17.95 4.89 3.98
N THR A 221 17.39 3.80 3.44
CA THR A 221 18.06 2.95 2.44
C THR A 221 18.10 3.64 1.08
N GLU A 222 17.01 4.26 0.69
CA GLU A 222 16.90 4.97 -0.60
C GLU A 222 17.70 6.27 -0.62
N GLU A 223 17.72 7.01 0.49
CA GLU A 223 18.52 8.21 0.68
C GLU A 223 20.01 7.97 0.44
N LYS A 224 20.54 6.85 0.97
CA LYS A 224 21.95 6.48 0.73
C LYS A 224 22.24 6.23 -0.75
N LYS A 225 21.34 5.56 -1.46
CA LYS A 225 21.46 5.35 -2.91
C LYS A 225 21.49 6.71 -3.65
N LEU A 226 20.57 7.59 -3.26
CA LEU A 226 20.44 8.91 -3.88
C LEU A 226 21.71 9.75 -3.67
N ILE A 227 22.19 9.86 -2.44
CA ILE A 227 23.42 10.62 -2.10
C ILE A 227 24.63 10.04 -2.85
N ASN A 228 24.78 8.72 -2.87
CA ASN A 228 25.89 8.07 -3.58
C ASN A 228 25.86 8.36 -5.09
N LEU A 229 24.67 8.42 -5.70
CA LEU A 229 24.52 8.79 -7.11
C LEU A 229 24.98 10.23 -7.36
N TYR A 230 24.53 11.18 -6.51
CA TYR A 230 24.93 12.59 -6.64
C TYR A 230 26.44 12.77 -6.48
N ASN A 231 27.05 12.15 -5.46
CA ASN A 231 28.51 12.22 -5.30
C ASN A 231 29.24 11.69 -6.54
N LYS A 232 28.81 10.55 -7.08
CA LYS A 232 29.41 9.99 -8.31
C LYS A 232 29.28 10.90 -9.52
N VAL A 233 28.17 11.65 -9.65
CA VAL A 233 27.94 12.55 -10.79
C VAL A 233 28.72 13.86 -10.62
N LEU A 234 28.89 14.35 -9.38
CA LEU A 234 29.60 15.63 -9.09
C LEU A 234 31.11 15.47 -9.07
N ASP A 235 31.62 14.26 -8.83
CA ASP A 235 33.07 13.96 -8.82
C ASP A 235 33.62 13.66 -10.23
N ASN A 236 32.78 13.60 -11.27
CA ASN A 236 33.15 13.44 -12.67
C ASN A 236 33.08 14.79 -13.42
#